data_2aaf5c310eb10a8176848bfac9bc92a9
#
_entry.id   2aaf5c310eb10a8176848bfac9bc92a9
#
_cell.length_a   1.000
_cell.length_b   1.000
_cell.length_c   1.000
_cell.angle_alpha   90.00
_cell.angle_beta   90.00
_cell.angle_gamma   90.00
#
_symmetry.space_group_name_H-M   'P 1'
#
loop_
_entity.id
_entity.type
_entity.pdbx_description
1 polymer ?
#
loop_
_entity_poly.entity_id
_entity_poly.type
_entity_poly.pdbx_seq_one_letter_code
_entity_poly.pdbx_strand_id
1 'polypeptide(L)'
;MKKYNFNAGPSILPDVVLEAAAKAIIDFNGTGLSLLSISHRTPDFEQVLAEAQSLFRELLNIPDHYKIYFVGGGASTQFFHIPANFLGKKAGYVNTGVWTKKAIKESKFYGEVEVVASSEDKNFSYIPKGYTIPEDLDYF
;
A
#
# COMPACT_ATOMS: atom_id res chain seq x y z
N MET A 1 28.34 -14.04 -10.44
CA MET A 1 28.01 -12.77 -11.15
C MET A 1 26.65 -12.32 -10.67
N LYS A 2 26.53 -11.08 -10.12
CA LYS A 2 25.26 -10.51 -9.66
C LYS A 2 24.38 -10.18 -10.88
N LYS A 3 23.11 -10.61 -10.88
CA LYS A 3 22.17 -10.31 -11.96
C LYS A 3 21.45 -8.99 -11.66
N TYR A 4 21.21 -8.20 -12.68
CA TYR A 4 20.35 -7.02 -12.56
C TYR A 4 18.88 -7.45 -12.62
N ASN A 5 18.10 -7.00 -11.65
CA ASN A 5 16.67 -7.29 -11.56
C ASN A 5 15.89 -5.97 -11.67
N PHE A 6 15.02 -5.89 -12.68
CA PHE A 6 14.15 -4.74 -12.95
C PHE A 6 12.66 -5.07 -12.74
N ASN A 7 12.34 -6.12 -11.99
CA ASN A 7 10.97 -6.47 -11.67
C ASN A 7 10.31 -5.38 -10.82
N ALA A 8 9.04 -5.11 -11.11
CA ALA A 8 8.26 -4.15 -10.35
C ALA A 8 7.95 -4.64 -8.91
N GLY A 9 7.80 -5.96 -8.75
CA GLY A 9 7.57 -6.62 -7.47
C GLY A 9 7.48 -8.16 -7.64
N PRO A 10 8.18 -8.95 -6.82
CA PRO A 10 9.19 -8.56 -5.84
C PRO A 10 10.36 -7.80 -6.46
N SER A 11 10.67 -6.65 -5.89
CA SER A 11 11.73 -5.77 -6.35
C SER A 11 13.07 -6.12 -5.68
N ILE A 12 14.15 -5.55 -6.19
CA ILE A 12 15.48 -5.71 -5.60
C ILE A 12 15.56 -4.95 -4.27
N LEU A 13 16.17 -5.58 -3.28
CA LEU A 13 16.57 -4.92 -2.03
C LEU A 13 18.09 -4.71 -2.02
N PRO A 14 18.62 -3.68 -1.35
CA PRO A 14 20.06 -3.52 -1.13
C PRO A 14 20.64 -4.72 -0.38
N ASP A 15 21.89 -5.10 -0.72
CA ASP A 15 22.54 -6.26 -0.11
C ASP A 15 22.63 -6.14 1.41
N VAL A 16 22.90 -4.95 1.93
CA VAL A 16 22.96 -4.69 3.38
C VAL A 16 21.63 -5.02 4.08
N VAL A 17 20.49 -4.80 3.43
CA VAL A 17 19.17 -5.16 3.97
C VAL A 17 18.99 -6.67 4.00
N LEU A 18 19.40 -7.36 2.93
CA LEU A 18 19.31 -8.82 2.86
C LEU A 18 20.22 -9.49 3.90
N GLU A 19 21.43 -8.98 4.09
CA GLU A 19 22.36 -9.47 5.11
C GLU A 19 21.84 -9.24 6.53
N ALA A 20 21.30 -8.06 6.82
CA ALA A 20 20.70 -7.75 8.11
C ALA A 20 19.48 -8.65 8.40
N ALA A 21 18.61 -8.86 7.40
CA ALA A 21 17.47 -9.75 7.52
C ALA A 21 17.90 -11.20 7.75
N ALA A 22 18.93 -11.70 7.04
CA ALA A 22 19.43 -13.05 7.24
C ALA A 22 19.99 -13.25 8.66
N LYS A 23 20.72 -12.29 9.21
CA LYS A 23 21.20 -12.32 10.60
C LYS A 23 20.03 -12.33 11.59
N ALA A 24 19.03 -11.48 11.40
CA ALA A 24 17.88 -11.40 12.27
C ALA A 24 17.02 -12.69 12.26
N ILE A 25 16.98 -13.42 11.15
CA ILE A 25 16.31 -14.73 11.08
C ILE A 25 17.02 -15.78 11.94
N ILE A 26 18.35 -15.72 12.04
CA ILE A 26 19.15 -16.66 12.84
C ILE A 26 19.09 -16.26 14.33
N ASP A 27 19.45 -15.03 14.64
CA ASP A 27 19.49 -14.48 15.99
C ASP A 27 19.19 -12.97 15.94
N PHE A 28 18.01 -12.59 16.43
CA PHE A 28 17.61 -11.19 16.45
C PHE A 28 18.28 -10.45 17.61
N ASN A 29 19.19 -9.55 17.28
CA ASN A 29 19.90 -8.66 18.21
C ASN A 29 20.57 -9.37 19.40
N GLY A 30 21.03 -10.61 19.24
CA GLY A 30 21.69 -11.38 20.31
C GLY A 30 20.73 -11.91 21.38
N THR A 31 19.44 -11.98 21.10
CA THR A 31 18.42 -12.49 22.02
C THR A 31 18.42 -14.01 22.14
N GLY A 32 19.14 -14.72 21.28
CA GLY A 32 19.06 -16.17 21.12
C GLY A 32 17.78 -16.66 20.42
N LEU A 33 16.96 -15.75 19.91
CA LEU A 33 15.73 -16.06 19.20
C LEU A 33 15.75 -15.52 17.77
N SER A 34 15.13 -16.25 16.85
CA SER A 34 14.85 -15.76 15.51
C SER A 34 13.79 -14.66 15.55
N LEU A 35 13.94 -13.61 14.72
CA LEU A 35 12.89 -12.63 14.51
C LEU A 35 11.55 -13.27 14.12
N LEU A 36 11.55 -14.40 13.42
CA LEU A 36 10.35 -15.14 13.05
C LEU A 36 9.66 -15.85 14.23
N SER A 37 10.36 -16.00 15.37
CA SER A 37 9.86 -16.64 16.58
C SER A 37 9.48 -15.66 17.68
N ILE A 38 9.73 -14.37 17.46
CA ILE A 38 9.39 -13.30 18.42
C ILE A 38 7.93 -12.89 18.23
N SER A 39 7.18 -12.82 19.33
CA SER A 39 5.80 -12.34 19.30
C SER A 39 5.73 -10.85 18.96
N HIS A 40 4.74 -10.46 18.17
CA HIS A 40 4.47 -9.05 17.86
C HIS A 40 4.08 -8.19 19.09
N ARG A 41 3.93 -8.82 20.28
CA ARG A 41 3.63 -8.16 21.57
C ARG A 41 4.85 -8.03 22.47
N THR A 42 6.04 -8.39 21.99
CA THR A 42 7.26 -8.22 22.77
C THR A 42 7.85 -6.83 22.54
N PRO A 43 8.57 -6.27 23.55
CA PRO A 43 9.24 -4.99 23.41
C PRO A 43 10.19 -4.92 22.20
N ASP A 44 10.88 -6.02 21.91
CA ASP A 44 11.79 -6.10 20.76
C ASP A 44 11.06 -5.90 19.43
N PHE A 45 9.88 -6.51 19.26
CA PHE A 45 9.09 -6.31 18.04
C PHE A 45 8.45 -4.92 18.00
N GLU A 46 7.93 -4.44 19.12
CA GLU A 46 7.37 -3.09 19.25
C GLU A 46 8.39 -2.01 18.89
N GLN A 47 9.64 -2.20 19.27
CA GLN A 47 10.74 -1.30 18.89
C GLN A 47 10.96 -1.28 17.38
N VAL A 48 11.01 -2.43 16.71
CA VAL A 48 11.14 -2.52 15.25
C VAL A 48 9.99 -1.81 14.55
N LEU A 49 8.76 -2.02 15.03
CA LEU A 49 7.58 -1.38 14.47
C LEU A 49 7.61 0.15 14.64
N ALA A 50 7.96 0.62 15.84
CA ALA A 50 8.06 2.05 16.14
C ALA A 50 9.14 2.73 15.30
N GLU A 51 10.31 2.10 15.14
CA GLU A 51 11.38 2.59 14.28
C GLU A 51 10.95 2.66 12.82
N ALA A 52 10.31 1.61 12.30
CA ALA A 52 9.78 1.61 10.94
C ALA A 52 8.78 2.75 10.72
N GLN A 53 7.84 2.98 11.64
CA GLN A 53 6.88 4.09 11.56
C GLN A 53 7.59 5.45 11.60
N SER A 54 8.59 5.62 12.47
CA SER A 54 9.38 6.85 12.57
C SER A 54 10.13 7.15 11.29
N LEU A 55 10.78 6.14 10.70
CA LEU A 55 11.50 6.28 9.44
C LEU A 55 10.57 6.61 8.26
N PHE A 56 9.40 5.99 8.17
CA PHE A 56 8.40 6.35 7.16
C PHE A 56 7.96 7.80 7.32
N ARG A 57 7.72 8.23 8.55
CA ARG A 57 7.33 9.63 8.84
C ARG A 57 8.38 10.62 8.42
N GLU A 58 9.64 10.35 8.78
CA GLU A 58 10.79 11.21 8.43
C GLU A 58 11.01 11.27 6.91
N LEU A 59 11.15 10.11 6.26
CA LEU A 59 11.51 10.03 4.84
C LEU A 59 10.44 10.59 3.91
N LEU A 60 9.16 10.47 4.29
CA LEU A 60 8.03 10.93 3.48
C LEU A 60 7.42 12.25 3.99
N ASN A 61 8.02 12.88 5.01
CA ASN A 61 7.51 14.12 5.64
C ASN A 61 6.04 14.01 6.04
N ILE A 62 5.64 12.87 6.66
CA ILE A 62 4.26 12.63 7.05
C ILE A 62 3.92 13.45 8.30
N PRO A 63 2.92 14.36 8.27
CA PRO A 63 2.50 15.15 9.43
C PRO A 63 2.00 14.27 10.60
N ASP A 64 2.13 14.74 11.85
CA ASP A 64 1.83 13.96 13.05
C ASP A 64 0.36 13.53 13.19
N HIS A 65 -0.56 14.27 12.57
CA HIS A 65 -1.99 13.92 12.60
C HIS A 65 -2.34 12.71 11.69
N TYR A 66 -1.45 12.27 10.79
CA TYR A 66 -1.61 11.01 10.06
C TYR A 66 -1.11 9.83 10.87
N LYS A 67 -1.82 8.70 10.78
CA LYS A 67 -1.40 7.42 11.36
C LYS A 67 -0.80 6.53 10.27
N ILE A 68 0.23 5.76 10.65
CA ILE A 68 0.91 4.82 9.76
C ILE A 68 0.57 3.42 10.23
N TYR A 69 0.00 2.61 9.34
CA TYR A 69 -0.36 1.22 9.61
C TYR A 69 0.31 0.29 8.60
N PHE A 70 0.85 -0.82 9.09
CA PHE A 70 1.31 -1.92 8.26
C PHE A 70 0.24 -3.01 8.27
N VAL A 71 -0.43 -3.18 7.13
CA VAL A 71 -1.56 -4.11 6.98
C VAL A 71 -1.22 -5.26 6.04
N GLY A 72 -1.79 -6.44 6.28
CA GLY A 72 -1.64 -7.59 5.41
C GLY A 72 -2.38 -7.43 4.08
N GLY A 73 -2.09 -8.31 3.11
CA GLY A 73 -2.85 -8.47 1.87
C GLY A 73 -2.42 -7.60 0.68
N GLY A 74 -1.41 -6.75 0.83
CA GLY A 74 -0.90 -5.90 -0.24
C GLY A 74 -1.90 -4.87 -0.76
N ALA A 75 -1.59 -4.21 -1.89
CA ALA A 75 -2.41 -3.15 -2.45
C ALA A 75 -3.82 -3.62 -2.88
N SER A 76 -3.98 -4.87 -3.30
CA SER A 76 -5.29 -5.40 -3.68
C SER A 76 -6.29 -5.40 -2.51
N THR A 77 -5.80 -5.56 -1.28
CA THR A 77 -6.63 -5.48 -0.07
C THR A 77 -7.21 -4.08 0.13
N GLN A 78 -6.51 -3.03 -0.28
CA GLN A 78 -6.99 -1.66 -0.19
C GLN A 78 -8.19 -1.40 -1.10
N PHE A 79 -8.33 -2.13 -2.20
CA PHE A 79 -9.48 -1.97 -3.11
C PHE A 79 -10.83 -2.28 -2.44
N PHE A 80 -10.84 -3.10 -1.38
CA PHE A 80 -12.04 -3.31 -0.58
C PHE A 80 -12.00 -2.59 0.78
N HIS A 81 -10.83 -2.39 1.39
CA HIS A 81 -10.73 -1.67 2.66
C HIS A 81 -11.24 -0.23 2.54
N ILE A 82 -10.89 0.46 1.45
CA ILE A 82 -11.32 1.84 1.23
C ILE A 82 -12.85 1.90 1.12
N PRO A 83 -13.51 1.21 0.19
CA PRO A 83 -14.95 1.28 0.11
C PRO A 83 -15.66 0.72 1.34
N ALA A 84 -15.16 -0.32 1.98
CA ALA A 84 -15.76 -0.87 3.20
C ALA A 84 -15.79 0.12 4.38
N ASN A 85 -14.85 1.08 4.42
CA ASN A 85 -14.76 2.05 5.50
C ASN A 85 -15.33 3.43 5.14
N PHE A 86 -15.30 3.82 3.86
CA PHE A 86 -15.57 5.19 3.45
C PHE A 86 -16.73 5.34 2.46
N LEU A 87 -17.20 4.26 1.82
CA LEU A 87 -18.29 4.33 0.87
C LEU A 87 -19.64 4.21 1.59
N GLY A 88 -20.33 5.34 1.76
CA GLY A 88 -21.67 5.38 2.30
C GLY A 88 -22.73 5.33 1.22
N LYS A 89 -22.50 6.02 0.09
CA LYS A 89 -23.45 6.14 -1.01
C LYS A 89 -22.77 5.98 -2.36
N LYS A 90 -21.81 6.87 -2.70
CA LYS A 90 -21.27 6.99 -4.05
C LYS A 90 -19.78 7.33 -4.04
N ALA A 91 -18.97 6.60 -4.82
CA ALA A 91 -17.55 6.86 -5.03
C ALA A 91 -17.24 7.25 -6.47
N GLY A 92 -16.25 8.13 -6.65
CA GLY A 92 -15.73 8.53 -7.96
C GLY A 92 -14.39 7.89 -8.30
N TYR A 93 -14.18 7.59 -9.58
CA TYR A 93 -12.92 7.02 -10.05
C TYR A 93 -12.49 7.59 -11.40
N VAL A 94 -11.18 7.75 -11.60
CA VAL A 94 -10.57 7.93 -12.92
C VAL A 94 -10.04 6.59 -13.40
N ASN A 95 -10.62 6.04 -14.47
CA ASN A 95 -10.22 4.74 -15.00
C ASN A 95 -9.01 4.88 -15.93
N THR A 96 -7.83 4.56 -15.44
CA THR A 96 -6.54 4.69 -16.13
C THR A 96 -5.84 3.36 -16.38
N GLY A 97 -6.48 2.21 -16.09
CA GLY A 97 -5.87 0.93 -16.36
C GLY A 97 -6.44 -0.25 -15.60
N VAL A 98 -5.71 -1.36 -15.64
CA VAL A 98 -6.16 -2.64 -15.07
C VAL A 98 -6.37 -2.57 -13.54
N TRP A 99 -5.55 -1.83 -12.84
CA TRP A 99 -5.65 -1.72 -11.38
C TRP A 99 -6.85 -0.86 -10.96
N THR A 100 -7.11 0.25 -11.65
CA THR A 100 -8.31 1.05 -11.42
C THR A 100 -9.58 0.25 -11.73
N LYS A 101 -9.58 -0.54 -12.83
CA LYS A 101 -10.72 -1.43 -13.15
C LYS A 101 -10.99 -2.43 -12.02
N LYS A 102 -9.94 -2.97 -11.37
CA LYS A 102 -10.11 -3.85 -10.20
C LYS A 102 -10.69 -3.10 -9.00
N ALA A 103 -10.16 -1.91 -8.69
CA ALA A 103 -10.67 -1.08 -7.61
C ALA A 103 -12.15 -0.71 -7.82
N ILE A 104 -12.52 -0.28 -9.02
CA ILE A 104 -13.90 0.00 -9.42
C ILE A 104 -14.81 -1.24 -9.22
N LYS A 105 -14.33 -2.42 -9.61
CA LYS A 105 -15.09 -3.67 -9.47
C LYS A 105 -15.36 -3.99 -8.00
N GLU A 106 -14.35 -3.86 -7.14
CA GLU A 106 -14.50 -4.12 -5.70
C GLU A 106 -15.44 -3.10 -5.05
N SER A 107 -15.31 -1.80 -5.36
CA SER A 107 -16.18 -0.75 -4.81
C SER A 107 -17.65 -0.97 -5.10
N LYS A 108 -18.01 -1.54 -6.25
CA LYS A 108 -19.39 -1.83 -6.64
C LYS A 108 -20.12 -2.81 -5.71
N PHE A 109 -19.40 -3.55 -4.88
CA PHE A 109 -20.01 -4.40 -3.85
C PHE A 109 -20.48 -3.62 -2.62
N TYR A 110 -20.04 -2.36 -2.46
CA TYR A 110 -20.30 -1.53 -1.29
C TYR A 110 -21.27 -0.36 -1.57
N GLY A 111 -21.35 0.12 -2.80
CA GLY A 111 -22.21 1.24 -3.15
C GLY A 111 -22.14 1.63 -4.63
N GLU A 112 -22.67 2.80 -4.94
CA GLU A 112 -22.64 3.33 -6.30
C GLU A 112 -21.22 3.77 -6.67
N VAL A 113 -20.88 3.57 -7.94
CA VAL A 113 -19.57 3.97 -8.48
C VAL A 113 -19.74 4.75 -9.76
N GLU A 114 -19.21 5.96 -9.78
CA GLU A 114 -19.15 6.82 -10.96
C GLU A 114 -17.72 6.80 -11.54
N VAL A 115 -17.60 6.49 -12.83
CA VAL A 115 -16.35 6.66 -13.55
C VAL A 115 -16.35 8.07 -14.14
N VAL A 116 -15.70 8.98 -13.43
CA VAL A 116 -15.67 10.42 -13.75
C VAL A 116 -14.92 10.69 -15.05
N ALA A 117 -13.87 9.92 -15.32
CA ALA A 117 -13.11 9.98 -16.55
C ALA A 117 -12.43 8.64 -16.85
N SER A 118 -12.13 8.37 -18.12
CA SER A 118 -11.47 7.15 -18.55
C SER A 118 -10.57 7.39 -19.75
N SER A 119 -9.46 6.67 -19.83
CA SER A 119 -8.58 6.59 -20.99
C SER A 119 -8.66 5.23 -21.72
N GLU A 120 -9.71 4.46 -21.45
CA GLU A 120 -9.95 3.14 -22.06
C GLU A 120 -10.12 3.20 -23.58
N ASP A 121 -10.65 4.31 -24.10
CA ASP A 121 -10.81 4.60 -25.52
C ASP A 121 -9.52 4.48 -26.35
N LYS A 122 -8.37 4.77 -25.71
CA LYS A 122 -7.03 4.62 -26.30
C LYS A 122 -6.16 3.61 -25.55
N ASN A 123 -6.78 2.55 -25.06
CA ASN A 123 -6.09 1.48 -24.34
C ASN A 123 -5.19 1.99 -23.20
N PHE A 124 -5.67 2.99 -22.44
CA PHE A 124 -4.99 3.59 -21.29
C PHE A 124 -3.62 4.22 -21.61
N SER A 125 -3.43 4.73 -22.81
CA SER A 125 -2.17 5.35 -23.22
C SER A 125 -2.01 6.82 -22.81
N TYR A 126 -2.99 7.39 -22.11
CA TYR A 126 -2.92 8.76 -21.58
C TYR A 126 -3.64 8.88 -20.23
N ILE A 127 -3.37 9.96 -19.52
CA ILE A 127 -4.07 10.33 -18.29
C ILE A 127 -5.15 11.35 -18.63
N PRO A 128 -6.45 11.08 -18.36
CA PRO A 128 -7.54 12.03 -18.59
C PRO A 128 -7.30 13.34 -17.81
N LYS A 129 -7.66 14.46 -18.43
CA LYS A 129 -7.56 15.81 -17.85
C LYS A 129 -8.84 16.60 -18.15
N GLY A 130 -9.08 17.68 -17.38
CA GLY A 130 -10.19 18.60 -17.62
C GLY A 130 -11.58 18.05 -17.26
N TYR A 131 -11.65 16.98 -16.47
CA TYR A 131 -12.92 16.48 -15.92
C TYR A 131 -13.29 17.24 -14.65
N THR A 132 -14.58 17.27 -14.35
CA THR A 132 -15.11 17.83 -13.08
C THR A 132 -15.40 16.70 -12.12
N ILE A 133 -14.98 16.87 -10.87
CA ILE A 133 -15.29 15.91 -9.79
C ILE A 133 -16.67 16.26 -9.25
N PRO A 134 -17.66 15.33 -9.24
CA PRO A 134 -18.96 15.56 -8.63
C PRO A 134 -18.84 15.85 -7.12
N GLU A 135 -19.70 16.73 -6.61
CA GLU A 135 -19.69 17.12 -5.18
C GLU A 135 -20.39 16.10 -4.27
N ASP A 136 -21.18 15.18 -4.83
CA ASP A 136 -21.97 14.19 -4.11
C ASP A 136 -21.25 12.86 -3.87
N LEU A 137 -19.92 12.85 -3.95
CA LEU A 137 -19.10 11.67 -3.72
C LEU A 137 -18.67 11.58 -2.26
N ASP A 138 -18.69 10.37 -1.69
CA ASP A 138 -18.10 10.09 -0.38
C ASP A 138 -16.55 10.17 -0.43
N TYR A 139 -15.97 9.74 -1.56
CA TYR A 139 -14.55 9.90 -1.88
C TYR A 139 -14.29 9.83 -3.39
N PHE A 140 -13.07 10.25 -3.75
CA PHE A 140 -12.57 10.25 -5.12
C PHE A 140 -11.13 9.73 -5.17
#